data_22778dafacdf9deddd5161c04f15eb99
#
_entry.id   22778dafacdf9deddd5161c04f15eb99
#
_cell.length_a   1.000
_cell.length_b   1.000
_cell.length_c   1.000
_cell.angle_alpha   90.00
_cell.angle_beta   90.00
_cell.angle_gamma   90.00
#
_symmetry.space_group_name_H-M   'P 1'
#
loop_
_entity.id
_entity.type
_entity.pdbx_description
1 polymer ?
#
loop_
_entity_poly.entity_id
_entity_poly.type
_entity_poly.pdbx_seq_one_letter_code
_entity_poly.pdbx_strand_id
1 'polypeptide(L)'
;MTWDPDPTVTIAGTDYTGSTLETVRITRGREDVYSEPRAGYLFAELIDTDGTGLNVDILDTVTVTLDDSTGSPVDMFTGTVSDWSAQLYDDGNESGAAKSIVTIIAVGPLATLNRRNVAAAGLAASKDGTRIAALVSAGLAASWEETGGTWATVGTSTTTWTTVDPNYDPTYIDSPGVYDIAALDATDAGYNPLGQAYLTALSGRGVIWDTADGYVAYADADRRETAAIAGYLDLPETVILSQGLTTSSSFTDIVNKVSVAYDGGAVIRQSAESIIEYSTLAASFTTNLADESTAITWGDEYLEDHEGPTIQLGQVGIRLDGITDDTLRDDLIAIDVNDPVALEDLPGTLGAASLPTFVEGIEWRINRATCLLRLNLSDAELSVGAMRWNLVPQTYAWEDAPATLTWDDARRL
;
A
#
# COMPACT_ATOMS: atom_id res chain seq x y z
N MET A 1 -6.74 -1.34 -32.12
CA MET A 1 -5.72 -2.37 -31.84
C MET A 1 -6.11 -3.02 -30.55
N THR A 2 -6.04 -4.30 -30.41
CA THR A 2 -6.11 -4.92 -29.08
C THR A 2 -4.82 -4.57 -28.37
N TRP A 3 -4.92 -3.94 -27.20
CA TRP A 3 -3.80 -3.69 -26.32
C TRP A 3 -3.13 -5.04 -25.96
N ASP A 4 -1.82 -5.10 -26.02
CA ASP A 4 -1.05 -6.31 -25.71
C ASP A 4 -0.28 -6.05 -24.42
N PRO A 5 -0.57 -6.77 -23.32
CA PRO A 5 0.13 -6.60 -22.07
C PRO A 5 1.53 -7.23 -22.16
N ASP A 6 2.51 -6.47 -22.61
CA ASP A 6 3.91 -6.89 -22.68
C ASP A 6 4.72 -6.22 -21.56
N PRO A 7 4.79 -6.83 -20.35
CA PRO A 7 5.52 -6.24 -19.24
C PRO A 7 7.02 -6.30 -19.51
N THR A 8 7.70 -5.20 -19.21
CA THR A 8 9.16 -5.14 -19.21
C THR A 8 9.68 -5.49 -17.82
N VAL A 9 10.53 -6.53 -17.74
CA VAL A 9 11.22 -6.92 -16.49
C VAL A 9 12.70 -6.62 -16.64
N THR A 10 13.22 -5.72 -15.84
CA THR A 10 14.63 -5.36 -15.83
C THR A 10 15.27 -5.78 -14.50
N ILE A 11 16.40 -6.50 -14.57
CA ILE A 11 17.15 -6.97 -13.40
C ILE A 11 18.59 -6.51 -13.54
N ALA A 12 19.12 -5.80 -12.55
CA ALA A 12 20.46 -5.19 -12.57
C ALA A 12 20.74 -4.42 -13.89
N GLY A 13 19.71 -3.73 -14.43
CA GLY A 13 19.80 -2.97 -15.67
C GLY A 13 19.75 -3.81 -16.97
N THR A 14 19.57 -5.12 -16.87
CA THR A 14 19.38 -6.03 -18.03
C THR A 14 17.89 -6.27 -18.23
N ASP A 15 17.41 -6.07 -19.47
CA ASP A 15 16.04 -6.31 -19.87
C ASP A 15 15.83 -7.80 -20.21
N TYR A 16 14.84 -8.41 -19.55
CA TYR A 16 14.43 -9.82 -19.72
C TYR A 16 13.01 -9.94 -20.29
N THR A 17 12.61 -9.04 -21.14
CA THR A 17 11.28 -8.95 -21.75
C THR A 17 11.07 -9.97 -22.88
N GLY A 18 9.86 -10.07 -23.38
CA GLY A 18 9.53 -10.81 -24.59
C GLY A 18 9.56 -12.33 -24.42
N SER A 19 10.30 -13.04 -25.28
CA SER A 19 10.27 -14.51 -25.31
C SER A 19 10.85 -15.20 -24.08
N THR A 20 11.55 -14.47 -23.22
CA THR A 20 12.13 -15.00 -21.99
C THR A 20 11.18 -14.94 -20.80
N LEU A 21 10.16 -14.11 -20.84
CA LEU A 21 9.21 -13.94 -19.73
C LEU A 21 7.99 -14.86 -19.91
N GLU A 22 7.68 -15.70 -18.91
CA GLU A 22 6.50 -16.55 -18.90
C GLU A 22 5.36 -15.98 -18.06
N THR A 23 5.65 -15.51 -16.86
CA THR A 23 4.65 -14.96 -15.95
C THR A 23 5.26 -14.00 -14.95
N VAL A 24 4.49 -12.99 -14.60
CA VAL A 24 4.79 -12.04 -13.51
C VAL A 24 3.60 -12.02 -12.56
N ARG A 25 3.89 -12.09 -11.27
CA ARG A 25 2.91 -11.83 -10.22
C ARG A 25 3.49 -10.80 -9.27
N ILE A 26 2.73 -9.73 -9.02
CA ILE A 26 3.08 -8.66 -8.09
C ILE A 26 1.99 -8.55 -7.05
N THR A 27 2.35 -8.38 -5.78
CA THR A 27 1.41 -8.06 -4.71
C THR A 27 1.95 -6.92 -3.87
N ARG A 28 1.10 -5.91 -3.55
CA ARG A 28 1.43 -4.77 -2.70
C ARG A 28 0.25 -4.43 -1.78
N GLY A 29 0.52 -3.80 -0.64
CA GLY A 29 -0.50 -3.39 0.31
C GLY A 29 -0.95 -4.50 1.26
N ARG A 30 -2.23 -4.54 1.62
CA ARG A 30 -2.83 -5.44 2.61
C ARG A 30 -4.09 -6.13 2.10
N GLU A 31 -4.53 -7.17 2.79
CA GLU A 31 -5.71 -7.95 2.40
C GLU A 31 -7.02 -7.19 2.68
N ASP A 32 -7.06 -6.46 3.77
CA ASP A 32 -8.22 -5.68 4.23
C ASP A 32 -7.78 -4.55 5.16
N VAL A 33 -8.71 -3.71 5.58
CA VAL A 33 -8.46 -2.56 6.46
C VAL A 33 -7.94 -2.95 7.85
N TYR A 34 -8.16 -4.18 8.28
CA TYR A 34 -7.75 -4.68 9.60
C TYR A 34 -6.38 -5.37 9.60
N SER A 35 -5.88 -5.70 8.43
CA SER A 35 -4.61 -6.41 8.25
C SER A 35 -3.43 -5.44 8.23
N GLU A 36 -2.28 -5.88 8.77
CA GLU A 36 -1.03 -5.14 8.59
C GLU A 36 -0.60 -5.18 7.11
N PRO A 37 -0.15 -4.04 6.54
CA PRO A 37 0.42 -4.02 5.21
C PRO A 37 1.63 -4.96 5.10
N ARG A 38 1.76 -5.63 3.97
CA ARG A 38 2.89 -6.51 3.68
C ARG A 38 3.86 -5.80 2.76
N ALA A 39 5.13 -6.19 2.85
CA ALA A 39 6.10 -5.76 1.86
C ALA A 39 5.67 -6.18 0.45
N GLY A 40 5.89 -5.31 -0.51
CA GLY A 40 5.71 -5.61 -1.91
C GLY A 40 6.46 -6.89 -2.29
N TYR A 41 5.84 -7.73 -3.09
CA TYR A 41 6.36 -9.02 -3.48
C TYR A 41 6.22 -9.21 -4.98
N LEU A 42 7.31 -9.62 -5.62
CA LEU A 42 7.36 -10.01 -7.02
C LEU A 42 7.74 -11.48 -7.14
N PHE A 43 7.01 -12.19 -7.96
CA PHE A 43 7.36 -13.49 -8.50
C PHE A 43 7.43 -13.38 -10.03
N ALA A 44 8.56 -13.77 -10.63
CA ALA A 44 8.72 -13.81 -12.08
C ALA A 44 9.34 -15.14 -12.50
N GLU A 45 8.84 -15.70 -13.61
CA GLU A 45 9.43 -16.88 -14.25
C GLU A 45 9.99 -16.48 -15.61
N LEU A 46 11.29 -16.70 -15.78
CA LEU A 46 12.04 -16.40 -16.99
C LEU A 46 12.56 -17.71 -17.61
N ILE A 47 12.52 -17.81 -18.94
CA ILE A 47 13.12 -18.93 -19.66
C ILE A 47 14.46 -18.48 -20.24
N ASP A 48 15.54 -19.13 -19.83
CA ASP A 48 16.83 -19.05 -20.50
C ASP A 48 16.79 -19.93 -21.77
N THR A 49 16.53 -19.28 -22.89
CA THR A 49 16.28 -19.98 -24.19
C THR A 49 17.55 -20.37 -24.92
N ASP A 50 18.67 -19.77 -24.62
CA ASP A 50 19.97 -19.99 -25.28
C ASP A 50 20.98 -20.74 -24.41
N GLY A 51 20.65 -21.00 -23.15
CA GLY A 51 21.49 -21.73 -22.21
C GLY A 51 22.75 -20.98 -21.77
N THR A 52 22.80 -19.65 -21.96
CA THR A 52 23.95 -18.85 -21.57
C THR A 52 23.95 -18.49 -20.08
N GLY A 53 22.81 -18.68 -19.42
CA GLY A 53 22.55 -18.28 -18.04
C GLY A 53 22.05 -16.86 -17.94
N LEU A 54 21.17 -16.63 -16.96
CA LEU A 54 20.73 -15.28 -16.60
C LEU A 54 21.67 -14.71 -15.54
N ASN A 55 22.09 -13.47 -15.72
CA ASN A 55 22.95 -12.77 -14.75
C ASN A 55 22.07 -12.12 -13.68
N VAL A 56 21.75 -12.90 -12.66
CA VAL A 56 20.89 -12.48 -11.53
C VAL A 56 21.55 -12.87 -10.22
N ASP A 57 21.79 -11.88 -9.38
CA ASP A 57 22.34 -12.06 -8.04
C ASP A 57 21.33 -11.60 -6.94
N ILE A 58 21.55 -12.11 -5.73
CA ILE A 58 20.81 -11.64 -4.56
C ILE A 58 21.11 -10.16 -4.31
N LEU A 59 20.07 -9.37 -4.02
CA LEU A 59 20.08 -7.91 -3.87
C LEU A 59 20.18 -7.11 -5.17
N ASP A 60 20.18 -7.76 -6.33
CA ASP A 60 19.99 -7.03 -7.60
C ASP A 60 18.66 -6.26 -7.58
N THR A 61 18.68 -5.06 -8.14
CA THR A 61 17.46 -4.28 -8.33
C THR A 61 16.61 -4.89 -9.43
N VAL A 62 15.32 -5.05 -9.17
CA VAL A 62 14.32 -5.50 -10.14
C VAL A 62 13.29 -4.40 -10.33
N THR A 63 13.01 -4.06 -11.59
CA THR A 63 11.89 -3.20 -11.97
C THR A 63 10.97 -3.93 -12.93
N VAL A 64 9.66 -3.73 -12.77
CA VAL A 64 8.65 -4.20 -13.71
C VAL A 64 7.82 -3.01 -14.14
N THR A 65 7.73 -2.79 -15.44
CA THR A 65 6.89 -1.75 -16.03
C THR A 65 5.88 -2.35 -17.00
N LEU A 66 4.81 -1.62 -17.22
CA LEU A 66 3.79 -1.94 -18.22
C LEU A 66 3.50 -0.67 -19.02
N ASP A 67 3.45 -0.77 -20.33
CA ASP A 67 3.18 0.39 -21.17
C ASP A 67 1.70 0.80 -21.11
N ASP A 68 1.46 2.09 -20.97
CA ASP A 68 0.13 2.69 -21.12
C ASP A 68 -0.34 2.67 -22.59
N SER A 69 -1.50 3.24 -22.87
CA SER A 69 -2.05 3.33 -24.24
C SER A 69 -1.21 4.17 -25.20
N THR A 70 -0.35 5.04 -24.67
CA THR A 70 0.56 5.89 -25.45
C THR A 70 1.92 5.21 -25.70
N GLY A 71 2.19 4.09 -25.06
CA GLY A 71 3.47 3.39 -25.08
C GLY A 71 4.49 3.99 -24.10
N SER A 72 4.00 4.68 -23.07
CA SER A 72 4.85 5.17 -21.98
C SER A 72 4.91 4.14 -20.86
N PRO A 73 6.11 3.78 -20.34
CA PRO A 73 6.23 2.81 -19.27
C PRO A 73 5.70 3.39 -17.94
N VAL A 74 4.88 2.59 -17.27
CA VAL A 74 4.36 2.85 -15.93
C VAL A 74 4.95 1.81 -14.99
N ASP A 75 5.48 2.25 -13.85
CA ASP A 75 6.06 1.35 -12.86
C ASP A 75 4.96 0.51 -12.19
N MET A 76 5.20 -0.80 -12.15
CA MET A 76 4.32 -1.77 -11.48
C MET A 76 4.96 -2.28 -10.18
N PHE A 77 6.27 -2.39 -10.18
CA PHE A 77 7.05 -2.87 -9.05
C PHE A 77 8.52 -2.48 -9.19
N THR A 78 9.08 -2.00 -8.09
CA THR A 78 10.53 -1.85 -7.93
C THR A 78 10.94 -2.42 -6.59
N GLY A 79 11.96 -3.26 -6.58
CA GLY A 79 12.46 -3.92 -5.38
C GLY A 79 13.80 -4.59 -5.59
N THR A 80 14.15 -5.51 -4.71
CA THR A 80 15.43 -6.23 -4.75
C THR A 80 15.22 -7.74 -4.75
N VAL A 81 16.04 -8.48 -5.50
CA VAL A 81 16.04 -9.94 -5.53
C VAL A 81 16.32 -10.47 -4.12
N SER A 82 15.37 -11.21 -3.57
CA SER A 82 15.51 -11.88 -2.27
C SER A 82 15.89 -13.36 -2.41
N ASP A 83 15.47 -13.97 -3.49
CA ASP A 83 15.71 -15.38 -3.79
C ASP A 83 15.61 -15.64 -5.30
N TRP A 84 16.34 -16.63 -5.80
CA TRP A 84 16.19 -17.15 -7.14
C TRP A 84 16.48 -18.66 -7.18
N SER A 85 15.86 -19.34 -8.12
CA SER A 85 16.12 -20.75 -8.36
C SER A 85 16.08 -21.04 -9.86
N ALA A 86 16.85 -22.01 -10.30
CA ALA A 86 16.85 -22.44 -11.68
C ALA A 86 16.53 -23.94 -11.79
N GLN A 87 15.69 -24.29 -12.75
CA GLN A 87 15.30 -25.65 -13.05
C GLN A 87 15.60 -25.95 -14.51
N LEU A 88 16.20 -27.12 -14.80
CA LEU A 88 16.42 -27.56 -16.16
C LEU A 88 15.06 -27.69 -16.89
N TYR A 89 14.98 -27.09 -18.06
CA TYR A 89 13.82 -27.16 -18.94
C TYR A 89 14.15 -28.00 -20.18
N ASP A 90 13.38 -29.08 -20.36
CA ASP A 90 13.49 -29.94 -21.54
C ASP A 90 12.32 -29.61 -22.50
N ASP A 91 12.62 -28.99 -23.63
CA ASP A 91 11.63 -28.70 -24.67
C ASP A 91 11.41 -29.85 -25.64
N GLY A 92 12.02 -31.01 -25.38
CA GLY A 92 11.96 -32.19 -26.26
C GLY A 92 12.78 -32.05 -27.56
N ASN A 93 13.63 -31.03 -27.66
CA ASN A 93 14.46 -30.76 -28.82
C ASN A 93 15.89 -31.26 -28.58
N GLU A 94 16.23 -32.45 -29.09
CA GLU A 94 17.52 -33.16 -28.86
C GLU A 94 18.76 -32.41 -29.39
N SER A 95 18.61 -31.29 -30.11
CA SER A 95 19.71 -30.62 -30.81
C SER A 95 20.05 -29.22 -30.29
N GLY A 96 19.43 -28.74 -29.19
CA GLY A 96 19.61 -27.40 -28.65
C GLY A 96 20.55 -27.34 -27.44
N ALA A 97 20.94 -26.13 -27.04
CA ALA A 97 21.54 -25.85 -25.73
C ALA A 97 20.53 -26.24 -24.63
N ALA A 98 21.02 -26.68 -23.48
CA ALA A 98 20.19 -26.94 -22.33
C ALA A 98 19.50 -25.62 -21.91
N LYS A 99 18.19 -25.65 -21.75
CA LYS A 99 17.39 -24.52 -21.34
C LYS A 99 17.08 -24.61 -19.86
N SER A 100 16.81 -23.49 -19.24
CA SER A 100 16.36 -23.47 -17.84
C SER A 100 15.19 -22.51 -17.64
N ILE A 101 14.32 -22.83 -16.68
CA ILE A 101 13.36 -21.90 -16.13
C ILE A 101 14.00 -21.32 -14.87
N VAL A 102 14.09 -20.02 -14.81
CA VAL A 102 14.59 -19.29 -13.64
C VAL A 102 13.42 -18.60 -12.96
N THR A 103 13.18 -18.98 -11.72
CA THR A 103 12.20 -18.32 -10.85
C THR A 103 12.90 -17.26 -10.02
N ILE A 104 12.39 -16.05 -10.04
CA ILE A 104 12.91 -14.91 -9.30
C ILE A 104 11.87 -14.45 -8.32
N ILE A 105 12.31 -14.22 -7.10
CA ILE A 105 11.52 -13.58 -6.04
C ILE A 105 12.22 -12.29 -5.66
N ALA A 106 11.48 -11.19 -5.71
CA ALA A 106 11.96 -9.90 -5.23
C ALA A 106 10.98 -9.29 -4.22
N VAL A 107 11.50 -8.41 -3.37
CA VAL A 107 10.74 -7.79 -2.29
C VAL A 107 10.95 -6.29 -2.29
N GLY A 108 9.90 -5.56 -1.89
CA GLY A 108 9.94 -4.11 -1.74
C GLY A 108 10.70 -3.63 -0.50
N PRO A 109 10.87 -2.31 -0.34
CA PRO A 109 11.69 -1.71 0.73
C PRO A 109 11.19 -1.98 2.15
N LEU A 110 9.89 -2.23 2.38
CA LEU A 110 9.37 -2.62 3.70
C LEU A 110 10.01 -3.93 4.21
N ALA A 111 10.36 -4.85 3.30
CA ALA A 111 11.08 -6.07 3.68
C ALA A 111 12.50 -5.75 4.20
N THR A 112 13.14 -4.72 3.66
CA THR A 112 14.44 -4.24 4.13
C THR A 112 14.31 -3.64 5.53
N LEU A 113 13.29 -2.81 5.77
CA LEU A 113 12.99 -2.27 7.11
C LEU A 113 12.80 -3.37 8.15
N ASN A 114 12.10 -4.45 7.78
CA ASN A 114 11.84 -5.56 8.70
C ASN A 114 13.11 -6.31 9.11
N ARG A 115 14.12 -6.36 8.26
CA ARG A 115 15.37 -7.08 8.51
C ARG A 115 16.40 -6.26 9.28
N ARG A 116 16.16 -4.95 9.44
CA ARG A 116 17.10 -4.06 10.11
C ARG A 116 16.78 -3.89 11.59
N ASN A 117 17.83 -3.65 12.34
CA ASN A 117 17.76 -3.19 13.72
C ASN A 117 18.53 -1.87 13.78
N VAL A 118 17.85 -0.81 14.10
CA VAL A 118 18.43 0.52 14.17
C VAL A 118 18.92 0.79 15.60
N ALA A 119 20.17 1.22 15.74
CA ALA A 119 20.73 1.58 17.03
C ALA A 119 19.97 2.75 17.65
N ALA A 120 19.63 2.58 18.90
CA ALA A 120 18.64 3.37 19.60
C ALA A 120 19.16 4.72 20.10
N ALA A 121 19.24 5.69 19.24
CA ALA A 121 18.98 7.05 19.70
C ALA A 121 17.48 7.15 19.94
N GLY A 122 17.01 7.60 21.12
CA GLY A 122 15.60 7.85 21.35
C GLY A 122 15.03 8.82 20.31
N LEU A 123 13.75 8.66 19.98
CA LEU A 123 13.02 9.58 19.13
C LEU A 123 12.17 10.50 20.00
N ALA A 124 12.30 11.80 19.82
CA ALA A 124 11.47 12.78 20.54
C ALA A 124 9.97 12.61 20.20
N ALA A 125 9.08 13.02 21.09
CA ALA A 125 7.66 13.13 20.78
C ALA A 125 7.45 13.96 19.51
N SER A 126 6.57 13.52 18.63
CA SER A 126 6.33 14.14 17.33
C SER A 126 4.98 13.72 16.79
N LYS A 127 4.54 14.32 15.68
CA LYS A 127 3.42 13.81 14.90
C LYS A 127 3.77 12.47 14.23
N ASP A 128 2.76 11.66 13.95
CA ASP A 128 2.85 10.33 13.35
C ASP A 128 3.64 10.30 12.03
N GLY A 129 3.32 11.17 11.08
CA GLY A 129 4.05 11.25 9.80
C GLY A 129 5.51 11.64 9.98
N THR A 130 5.82 12.59 10.87
CA THR A 130 7.20 12.93 11.21
C THR A 130 7.95 11.75 11.83
N ARG A 131 7.27 10.96 12.69
CA ARG A 131 7.82 9.75 13.29
C ARG A 131 8.09 8.68 12.24
N ILE A 132 7.14 8.44 11.32
CA ILE A 132 7.30 7.49 10.22
C ILE A 132 8.49 7.88 9.33
N ALA A 133 8.59 9.15 8.93
CA ALA A 133 9.71 9.64 8.14
C ALA A 133 11.07 9.36 8.81
N ALA A 134 11.17 9.61 10.12
CA ALA A 134 12.39 9.34 10.87
C ALA A 134 12.73 7.85 10.95
N LEU A 135 11.71 6.97 11.13
CA LEU A 135 11.89 5.52 11.19
C LEU A 135 12.29 4.93 9.84
N VAL A 136 11.64 5.37 8.76
CA VAL A 136 11.91 4.90 7.40
C VAL A 136 13.31 5.35 6.96
N SER A 137 13.64 6.63 7.12
CA SER A 137 14.97 7.16 6.81
C SER A 137 16.07 6.41 7.58
N ALA A 138 15.92 6.27 8.90
CA ALA A 138 16.91 5.55 9.70
C ALA A 138 17.02 4.07 9.33
N GLY A 139 15.89 3.43 8.99
CA GLY A 139 15.85 2.01 8.64
C GLY A 139 16.34 1.69 7.24
N LEU A 140 16.16 2.58 6.27
CA LEU A 140 16.63 2.40 4.89
C LEU A 140 18.05 2.94 4.68
N ALA A 141 18.55 3.80 5.59
CA ALA A 141 19.91 4.35 5.50
C ALA A 141 20.92 3.24 5.23
N ALA A 142 21.57 3.28 4.08
CA ALA A 142 22.70 2.43 3.78
C ALA A 142 23.85 2.81 4.71
N SER A 143 24.19 1.93 5.66
CA SER A 143 25.17 2.24 6.70
C SER A 143 26.57 2.56 6.16
N TRP A 144 26.88 2.19 4.92
CA TRP A 144 28.22 2.27 4.34
C TRP A 144 28.17 2.25 2.81
N GLU A 145 27.92 3.35 2.15
CA GLU A 145 28.27 3.47 0.76
C GLU A 145 29.58 4.25 0.62
N GLU A 146 30.59 3.58 0.06
CA GLU A 146 31.86 4.20 -0.27
C GLU A 146 31.70 4.97 -1.59
N THR A 147 31.51 6.28 -1.51
CA THR A 147 31.57 7.10 -2.69
C THR A 147 33.04 7.30 -3.10
N GLY A 148 33.58 6.37 -3.89
CA GLY A 148 34.84 6.55 -4.64
C GLY A 148 36.14 6.35 -3.86
N GLY A 149 36.12 5.72 -2.69
CA GLY A 149 37.33 5.34 -1.97
C GLY A 149 37.71 3.86 -2.17
N THR A 150 38.94 3.55 -2.13
CA THR A 150 39.45 2.17 -2.02
C THR A 150 39.89 1.90 -0.57
N TRP A 151 39.95 0.63 -0.15
CA TRP A 151 40.48 0.27 1.17
C TRP A 151 41.83 0.87 1.47
N ALA A 152 42.63 1.20 0.43
CA ALA A 152 43.93 1.89 0.57
C ALA A 152 43.78 3.38 0.97
N THR A 153 42.62 3.98 0.77
CA THR A 153 42.34 5.39 1.12
C THR A 153 41.53 5.55 2.40
N VAL A 154 40.96 4.46 2.94
CA VAL A 154 40.28 4.45 4.24
C VAL A 154 41.31 4.80 5.36
N GLY A 155 41.11 5.95 5.96
CA GLY A 155 41.98 6.45 7.03
C GLY A 155 43.03 7.50 6.60
N THR A 156 43.13 7.81 5.30
CA THR A 156 44.04 8.85 4.79
C THR A 156 43.33 10.01 4.07
N SER A 157 42.03 9.88 3.76
CA SER A 157 41.26 10.94 3.15
C SER A 157 40.11 11.37 4.07
N THR A 158 39.70 12.62 3.94
CA THR A 158 38.45 13.16 4.48
C THR A 158 37.27 12.63 3.68
N THR A 159 37.10 11.32 3.60
CA THR A 159 35.96 10.69 2.93
C THR A 159 34.73 10.97 3.75
N THR A 160 33.86 11.79 3.24
CA THR A 160 32.53 12.01 3.83
C THR A 160 31.70 10.77 3.50
N TRP A 161 31.37 9.99 4.51
CA TRP A 161 30.40 8.92 4.40
C TRP A 161 29.02 9.56 4.27
N THR A 162 28.44 9.50 3.10
CA THR A 162 27.06 9.90 2.88
C THR A 162 26.17 8.67 3.03
N THR A 163 25.21 8.76 3.91
CA THR A 163 24.07 7.83 3.90
C THR A 163 23.28 8.09 2.64
N VAL A 164 23.17 7.09 1.77
CA VAL A 164 22.29 7.11 0.60
C VAL A 164 21.07 6.28 0.96
N ASP A 165 19.90 6.87 0.90
CA ASP A 165 18.60 6.21 1.13
C ASP A 165 17.89 6.04 -0.22
N PRO A 166 18.26 5.04 -1.03
CA PRO A 166 17.74 4.91 -2.40
C PRO A 166 16.22 4.68 -2.46
N ASN A 167 15.63 4.22 -1.36
CA ASN A 167 14.21 3.90 -1.27
C ASN A 167 13.44 4.82 -0.30
N TYR A 168 14.04 5.94 0.09
CA TYR A 168 13.41 6.95 0.93
C TYR A 168 13.27 8.27 0.18
N ASP A 169 12.04 8.71 0.02
CA ASP A 169 11.70 10.06 -0.43
C ASP A 169 10.61 10.62 0.50
N PRO A 170 10.87 11.76 1.18
CA PRO A 170 9.91 12.36 2.11
C PRO A 170 8.61 12.81 1.44
N THR A 171 8.56 12.94 0.11
CA THR A 171 7.34 13.34 -0.62
C THR A 171 6.26 12.26 -0.62
N TYR A 172 6.63 10.99 -0.39
CA TYR A 172 5.70 9.88 -0.25
C TYR A 172 5.12 9.74 1.17
N ILE A 173 5.57 10.56 2.11
CA ILE A 173 5.15 10.48 3.52
C ILE A 173 4.38 11.73 3.90
N ASP A 174 3.12 11.58 4.30
CA ASP A 174 2.31 12.68 4.82
C ASP A 174 2.92 13.18 6.14
N SER A 175 3.56 14.33 6.07
CA SER A 175 4.26 14.95 7.20
C SER A 175 3.78 16.40 7.37
N PRO A 176 3.49 16.82 8.60
CA PRO A 176 3.82 16.17 9.87
C PRO A 176 2.91 15.01 10.30
N GLY A 177 1.73 14.81 9.70
CA GLY A 177 0.70 13.89 10.12
C GLY A 177 -0.30 14.51 11.11
N VAL A 178 -1.22 13.71 11.63
CA VAL A 178 -2.39 14.17 12.42
C VAL A 178 -2.21 13.97 13.92
N TYR A 179 -1.78 12.77 14.35
CA TYR A 179 -1.79 12.37 15.75
C TYR A 179 -0.45 12.62 16.46
N ASP A 180 -0.52 12.99 17.75
CA ASP A 180 0.67 13.16 18.58
C ASP A 180 1.16 11.82 19.14
N ILE A 181 2.40 11.49 18.84
CA ILE A 181 3.07 10.23 19.22
C ILE A 181 4.07 10.50 20.34
N ALA A 182 4.05 9.66 21.37
CA ALA A 182 4.94 9.73 22.51
C ALA A 182 6.42 9.56 22.10
N ALA A 183 7.33 10.04 22.94
CA ALA A 183 8.75 9.78 22.76
C ALA A 183 9.04 8.27 22.77
N LEU A 184 9.97 7.84 21.95
CA LEU A 184 10.54 6.50 22.00
C LEU A 184 11.88 6.57 22.72
N ASP A 185 11.97 5.90 23.86
CA ASP A 185 13.19 5.88 24.65
C ASP A 185 14.33 5.15 23.92
N ALA A 186 15.55 5.66 24.16
CA ALA A 186 16.74 4.96 23.72
C ALA A 186 16.85 3.59 24.39
N THR A 187 17.18 2.55 23.62
CA THR A 187 17.43 1.21 24.15
C THR A 187 18.78 0.68 23.66
N ASP A 188 19.55 -0.01 24.50
CA ASP A 188 20.84 -0.59 24.11
C ASP A 188 20.70 -1.69 23.04
N ALA A 189 19.51 -2.30 22.94
CA ALA A 189 19.23 -3.37 22.00
C ALA A 189 18.85 -2.88 20.58
N GLY A 190 18.56 -1.58 20.44
CA GLY A 190 17.96 -1.07 19.21
C GLY A 190 16.48 -1.46 19.07
N TYR A 191 15.88 -1.10 17.94
CA TYR A 191 14.49 -1.40 17.61
C TYR A 191 14.35 -1.81 16.14
N ASN A 192 13.32 -2.61 15.85
CA ASN A 192 12.91 -2.90 14.48
C ASN A 192 12.13 -1.70 13.93
N PRO A 193 12.64 -1.00 12.89
CA PRO A 193 11.99 0.21 12.38
C PRO A 193 10.60 -0.07 11.78
N LEU A 194 10.40 -1.22 11.12
CA LEU A 194 9.10 -1.57 10.56
C LEU A 194 8.04 -1.82 11.65
N GLY A 195 8.41 -2.54 12.72
CA GLY A 195 7.49 -2.78 13.84
C GLY A 195 7.08 -1.48 14.54
N GLN A 196 8.02 -0.52 14.68
CA GLN A 196 7.71 0.81 15.21
C GLN A 196 6.89 1.64 14.22
N ALA A 197 7.13 1.52 12.91
CA ALA A 197 6.35 2.20 11.89
C ALA A 197 4.91 1.70 11.86
N TYR A 198 4.68 0.39 11.96
CA TYR A 198 3.32 -0.18 12.05
C TYR A 198 2.57 0.29 13.30
N LEU A 199 3.24 0.27 14.46
CA LEU A 199 2.65 0.78 15.69
C LEU A 199 2.31 2.28 15.57
N THR A 200 3.17 3.05 14.92
CA THR A 200 2.93 4.47 14.68
C THR A 200 1.80 4.69 13.68
N ALA A 201 1.77 3.93 12.58
CA ALA A 201 0.68 3.99 11.60
C ALA A 201 -0.68 3.61 12.23
N LEU A 202 -0.73 2.55 13.05
CA LEU A 202 -1.92 2.19 13.83
C LEU A 202 -2.34 3.34 14.75
N SER A 203 -1.39 3.95 15.46
CA SER A 203 -1.66 5.07 16.37
C SER A 203 -2.10 6.32 15.63
N GLY A 204 -1.61 6.54 14.41
CA GLY A 204 -1.98 7.63 13.52
C GLY A 204 -3.23 7.34 12.68
N ARG A 205 -3.85 6.15 12.79
CA ARG A 205 -4.92 5.70 11.88
C ARG A 205 -4.53 5.79 10.40
N GLY A 206 -3.23 5.73 10.15
CA GLY A 206 -2.66 5.81 8.81
C GLY A 206 -2.29 4.45 8.23
N VAL A 207 -1.83 4.46 7.00
CA VAL A 207 -1.40 3.27 6.26
C VAL A 207 0.00 3.47 5.71
N ILE A 208 0.85 2.45 5.85
CA ILE A 208 2.21 2.42 5.28
C ILE A 208 2.29 1.31 4.24
N TRP A 209 2.92 1.56 3.08
CA TRP A 209 3.04 0.55 2.00
C TRP A 209 4.28 0.79 1.13
N ASP A 210 4.62 -0.19 0.29
CA ASP A 210 5.59 -0.03 -0.78
C ASP A 210 4.90 0.49 -2.04
N THR A 211 5.40 1.58 -2.62
CA THR A 211 4.93 2.12 -3.89
C THR A 211 5.42 1.29 -5.08
N ALA A 212 4.85 1.49 -6.26
CA ALA A 212 5.25 0.79 -7.47
C ALA A 212 6.70 1.12 -7.89
N ASP A 213 7.12 2.34 -7.69
CA ASP A 213 8.46 2.86 -8.01
C ASP A 213 9.52 2.57 -6.94
N GLY A 214 9.14 1.84 -5.86
CA GLY A 214 10.08 1.27 -4.88
C GLY A 214 10.42 2.18 -3.71
N TYR A 215 9.54 3.10 -3.35
CA TYR A 215 9.64 3.90 -2.12
C TYR A 215 8.72 3.34 -1.04
N VAL A 216 8.93 3.79 0.18
CA VAL A 216 8.00 3.59 1.28
C VAL A 216 7.09 4.79 1.38
N ALA A 217 5.79 4.58 1.27
CA ALA A 217 4.77 5.61 1.42
C ALA A 217 4.05 5.51 2.75
N TYR A 218 3.54 6.62 3.22
CA TYR A 218 2.67 6.72 4.37
C TYR A 218 1.56 7.73 4.12
N ALA A 219 0.32 7.28 4.28
CA ALA A 219 -0.87 8.12 4.31
C ALA A 219 -1.34 8.28 5.76
N ASP A 220 -1.51 9.51 6.20
CA ASP A 220 -2.10 9.82 7.50
C ASP A 220 -3.64 9.69 7.50
N ALA A 221 -4.28 9.94 8.64
CA ALA A 221 -5.73 9.81 8.78
C ALA A 221 -6.52 10.74 7.84
N ASP A 222 -5.98 11.92 7.50
CA ASP A 222 -6.68 12.92 6.68
C ASP A 222 -6.51 12.67 5.16
N ARG A 223 -5.60 11.78 4.75
CA ARG A 223 -5.30 11.53 3.32
C ARG A 223 -6.52 11.02 2.56
N ARG A 224 -7.24 10.05 3.11
CA ARG A 224 -8.41 9.45 2.45
C ARG A 224 -9.55 10.44 2.31
N GLU A 225 -9.79 11.25 3.31
CA GLU A 225 -10.79 12.32 3.25
C GLU A 225 -10.43 13.33 2.16
N THR A 226 -9.17 13.75 2.08
CA THR A 226 -8.69 14.65 1.02
C THR A 226 -8.81 14.02 -0.36
N ALA A 227 -8.47 12.75 -0.51
CA ALA A 227 -8.58 12.02 -1.77
C ALA A 227 -10.03 11.85 -2.22
N ALA A 228 -10.95 11.54 -1.30
CA ALA A 228 -12.38 11.44 -1.57
C ALA A 228 -12.97 12.76 -2.10
N ILE A 229 -12.52 13.92 -1.56
CA ILE A 229 -12.91 15.24 -2.05
C ILE A 229 -12.40 15.49 -3.47
N ALA A 230 -11.21 15.00 -3.82
CA ALA A 230 -10.63 15.16 -5.16
C ALA A 230 -11.39 14.36 -6.23
N GLY A 231 -12.05 13.26 -5.84
CA GLY A 231 -12.85 12.39 -6.69
C GLY A 231 -12.38 10.95 -6.67
N TYR A 232 -13.23 10.06 -7.17
CA TYR A 232 -13.00 8.63 -7.26
C TYR A 232 -12.74 8.23 -8.72
N LEU A 233 -11.95 7.18 -8.92
CA LEU A 233 -11.89 6.48 -10.20
C LEU A 233 -13.16 5.63 -10.35
N ASP A 234 -14.00 5.95 -11.33
CA ASP A 234 -15.24 5.20 -11.59
C ASP A 234 -14.93 3.84 -12.23
N LEU A 235 -15.33 2.77 -11.56
CA LEU A 235 -15.16 1.40 -12.01
C LEU A 235 -16.52 0.77 -12.29
N PRO A 236 -17.01 0.76 -13.55
CA PRO A 236 -18.32 0.23 -13.88
C PRO A 236 -18.36 -1.30 -13.74
N GLU A 237 -19.51 -1.85 -13.34
CA GLU A 237 -19.75 -3.31 -13.18
C GLU A 237 -19.30 -4.12 -14.41
N THR A 238 -19.40 -3.55 -15.60
CA THR A 238 -19.07 -4.24 -16.87
C THR A 238 -17.62 -4.64 -17.02
N VAL A 239 -16.67 -4.01 -16.30
CA VAL A 239 -15.26 -4.37 -16.34
C VAL A 239 -14.86 -5.32 -15.21
N ILE A 240 -15.74 -5.49 -14.22
CA ILE A 240 -15.51 -6.42 -13.11
C ILE A 240 -15.79 -7.84 -13.58
N LEU A 241 -14.90 -8.76 -13.27
CA LEU A 241 -15.10 -10.18 -13.62
C LEU A 241 -16.33 -10.74 -12.92
N SER A 242 -17.15 -11.47 -13.64
CA SER A 242 -18.26 -12.24 -13.06
C SER A 242 -17.71 -13.16 -11.95
N GLN A 243 -18.30 -13.09 -10.75
CA GLN A 243 -17.82 -13.68 -9.50
C GLN A 243 -16.55 -13.00 -8.93
N GLY A 244 -16.16 -11.84 -9.45
CA GLY A 244 -15.01 -11.06 -8.97
C GLY A 244 -15.33 -10.13 -7.80
N LEU A 245 -16.60 -9.90 -7.47
CA LEU A 245 -17.02 -9.06 -6.35
C LEU A 245 -17.97 -9.82 -5.44
N THR A 246 -17.71 -9.81 -4.16
CA THR A 246 -18.63 -10.26 -3.11
C THR A 246 -18.75 -9.18 -2.05
N THR A 247 -19.95 -8.96 -1.55
CA THR A 247 -20.19 -8.09 -0.40
C THR A 247 -20.70 -8.92 0.76
N SER A 248 -20.27 -8.58 1.95
CA SER A 248 -20.78 -9.17 3.18
C SER A 248 -20.89 -8.12 4.28
N SER A 249 -21.79 -8.33 5.23
CA SER A 249 -21.85 -7.54 6.44
C SER A 249 -21.89 -8.49 7.61
N SER A 250 -21.05 -8.26 8.61
CA SER A 250 -20.91 -9.16 9.73
C SER A 250 -21.13 -8.42 11.04
N PHE A 251 -21.86 -9.05 11.93
CA PHE A 251 -21.99 -8.62 13.31
C PHE A 251 -20.63 -8.57 14.06
N THR A 252 -19.65 -9.36 13.61
CA THR A 252 -18.33 -9.40 14.23
C THR A 252 -17.49 -8.16 13.98
N ASP A 253 -17.89 -7.34 13.02
CA ASP A 253 -17.15 -6.14 12.62
C ASP A 253 -17.58 -4.90 13.40
N ILE A 254 -18.72 -4.99 14.11
CA ILE A 254 -19.20 -3.93 14.95
C ILE A 254 -18.32 -3.81 16.20
N VAL A 255 -17.82 -2.62 16.46
CA VAL A 255 -17.11 -2.26 17.71
C VAL A 255 -17.78 -1.02 18.30
N ASN A 256 -18.44 -1.19 19.45
CA ASN A 256 -19.15 -0.10 20.11
C ASN A 256 -18.58 0.28 21.48
N LYS A 257 -17.48 -0.37 21.86
CA LYS A 257 -16.67 -0.04 23.02
C LYS A 257 -15.21 -0.25 22.72
N VAL A 258 -14.39 0.77 22.91
CA VAL A 258 -12.96 0.68 22.63
C VAL A 258 -12.14 1.09 23.85
N SER A 259 -11.07 0.35 24.10
CA SER A 259 -10.03 0.69 25.07
C SER A 259 -8.77 1.05 24.31
N VAL A 260 -8.30 2.29 24.46
CA VAL A 260 -7.12 2.83 23.77
C VAL A 260 -6.04 3.10 24.82
N ALA A 261 -4.94 2.35 24.73
CA ALA A 261 -3.76 2.59 25.57
C ALA A 261 -2.93 3.74 24.95
N TYR A 262 -2.38 4.62 25.79
CA TYR A 262 -1.50 5.72 25.41
C TYR A 262 -0.33 5.82 26.41
N ASP A 263 0.63 6.70 26.16
CA ASP A 263 1.75 6.90 27.10
C ASP A 263 1.26 7.49 28.42
N GLY A 264 1.23 6.65 29.44
CA GLY A 264 0.79 6.99 30.80
C GLY A 264 -0.53 6.38 31.22
N GLY A 265 -1.30 5.71 30.35
CA GLY A 265 -2.57 5.09 30.76
C GLY A 265 -3.39 4.45 29.65
N ALA A 266 -4.69 4.38 29.90
CA ALA A 266 -5.66 3.95 28.89
C ALA A 266 -6.98 4.66 29.09
N VAL A 267 -7.67 4.97 28.00
CA VAL A 267 -9.02 5.52 27.99
C VAL A 267 -10.01 4.49 27.48
N ILE A 268 -11.27 4.60 27.92
CA ILE A 268 -12.36 3.79 27.38
C ILE A 268 -13.39 4.73 26.78
N ARG A 269 -13.73 4.48 25.51
CA ARG A 269 -14.80 5.17 24.78
C ARG A 269 -15.89 4.15 24.44
N GLN A 270 -17.13 4.63 24.33
CA GLN A 270 -18.26 3.75 23.98
C GLN A 270 -19.42 4.52 23.38
N SER A 271 -20.10 3.89 22.43
CA SER A 271 -21.38 4.36 21.87
C SER A 271 -22.52 3.72 22.66
N ALA A 272 -23.27 4.54 23.39
CA ALA A 272 -24.41 4.06 24.16
C ALA A 272 -25.57 3.61 23.26
N GLU A 273 -25.74 4.25 22.12
CA GLU A 273 -26.79 3.97 21.14
C GLU A 273 -26.55 2.60 20.48
N SER A 274 -25.36 2.36 19.96
CA SER A 274 -24.97 1.08 19.38
C SER A 274 -25.00 -0.06 20.41
N ILE A 275 -24.63 0.19 21.67
CA ILE A 275 -24.71 -0.84 22.72
C ILE A 275 -26.15 -1.25 23.00
N ILE A 276 -27.12 -0.32 22.91
CA ILE A 276 -28.55 -0.65 23.08
C ILE A 276 -29.03 -1.53 21.94
N GLU A 277 -28.56 -1.31 20.71
CA GLU A 277 -28.99 -2.05 19.54
C GLU A 277 -28.28 -3.41 19.39
N TYR A 278 -26.96 -3.45 19.57
CA TYR A 278 -26.11 -4.64 19.26
C TYR A 278 -25.52 -5.31 20.49
N SER A 279 -25.81 -4.85 21.71
CA SER A 279 -25.11 -5.25 22.93
C SER A 279 -23.64 -4.79 22.91
N THR A 280 -22.90 -5.04 24.01
CA THR A 280 -21.51 -4.59 24.11
C THR A 280 -20.57 -5.44 23.27
N LEU A 281 -19.94 -4.83 22.29
CA LEU A 281 -18.92 -5.40 21.41
C LEU A 281 -17.64 -4.57 21.58
N ALA A 282 -16.59 -5.17 22.18
CA ALA A 282 -15.44 -4.42 22.66
C ALA A 282 -14.16 -4.79 21.91
N ALA A 283 -13.34 -3.78 21.61
CA ALA A 283 -11.97 -3.91 21.12
C ALA A 283 -10.98 -3.21 22.06
N SER A 284 -9.69 -3.58 21.97
CA SER A 284 -8.61 -2.95 22.72
C SER A 284 -7.40 -2.73 21.82
N PHE A 285 -6.87 -1.52 21.84
CA PHE A 285 -5.72 -1.12 21.04
C PHE A 285 -4.57 -0.67 21.94
N THR A 286 -3.38 -1.19 21.66
CA THR A 286 -2.15 -0.68 22.23
C THR A 286 -1.55 0.30 21.23
N THR A 287 -1.43 1.56 21.63
CA THR A 287 -0.91 2.62 20.78
C THR A 287 0.28 3.30 21.43
N ASN A 288 1.02 4.10 20.67
CA ASN A 288 2.07 4.98 21.17
C ASN A 288 1.63 6.48 21.16
N LEU A 289 0.34 6.74 21.29
CA LEU A 289 -0.20 8.08 21.42
C LEU A 289 0.39 8.82 22.63
N ALA A 290 0.61 10.13 22.50
CA ALA A 290 1.35 10.89 23.49
C ALA A 290 0.58 11.16 24.78
N ASP A 291 -0.74 11.33 24.71
CA ASP A 291 -1.55 11.77 25.84
C ASP A 291 -3.01 11.29 25.80
N GLU A 292 -3.70 11.53 26.92
CA GLU A 292 -5.10 11.14 27.11
C GLU A 292 -6.05 11.81 26.11
N SER A 293 -5.84 13.09 25.80
CA SER A 293 -6.73 13.84 24.91
C SER A 293 -6.66 13.30 23.49
N THR A 294 -5.47 12.99 23.03
CA THR A 294 -5.24 12.34 21.73
C THR A 294 -5.88 10.95 21.67
N ALA A 295 -5.76 10.16 22.73
CA ALA A 295 -6.38 8.84 22.82
C ALA A 295 -7.92 8.89 22.86
N ILE A 296 -8.50 9.93 23.46
CA ILE A 296 -9.95 10.18 23.45
C ILE A 296 -10.42 10.45 22.01
N THR A 297 -9.78 11.38 21.31
CA THR A 297 -10.11 11.72 19.93
C THR A 297 -10.00 10.49 19.03
N TRP A 298 -8.89 9.74 19.11
CA TRP A 298 -8.69 8.50 18.38
C TRP A 298 -9.81 7.49 18.61
N GLY A 299 -10.21 7.31 19.90
CA GLY A 299 -11.25 6.37 20.29
C GLY A 299 -12.64 6.78 19.81
N ASP A 300 -12.96 8.06 19.82
CA ASP A 300 -14.24 8.60 19.34
C ASP A 300 -14.37 8.45 17.83
N GLU A 301 -13.34 8.79 17.08
CA GLU A 301 -13.31 8.65 15.63
C GLU A 301 -13.33 7.16 15.20
N TYR A 302 -12.63 6.27 15.92
CA TYR A 302 -12.69 4.83 15.67
C TYR A 302 -14.11 4.28 15.87
N LEU A 303 -14.81 4.72 16.92
CA LEU A 303 -16.18 4.28 17.16
C LEU A 303 -17.13 4.79 16.08
N GLU A 304 -16.99 6.04 15.64
CA GLU A 304 -17.83 6.61 14.58
C GLU A 304 -17.80 5.74 13.32
N ASP A 305 -16.65 5.19 12.96
CA ASP A 305 -16.49 4.33 11.79
C ASP A 305 -16.98 2.88 12.01
N HIS A 306 -17.03 2.38 13.27
CA HIS A 306 -17.22 0.95 13.55
C HIS A 306 -18.42 0.64 14.44
N GLU A 307 -19.19 1.62 14.90
CA GLU A 307 -20.31 1.39 15.82
C GLU A 307 -21.54 0.75 15.17
N GLY A 308 -21.58 0.69 13.83
CA GLY A 308 -22.64 0.07 13.03
C GLY A 308 -22.14 -1.06 12.12
N PRO A 309 -23.07 -1.76 11.47
CA PRO A 309 -22.71 -2.76 10.47
C PRO A 309 -22.09 -2.08 9.25
N THR A 310 -20.92 -2.54 8.84
CA THR A 310 -20.22 -2.07 7.63
C THR A 310 -20.28 -3.11 6.52
N ILE A 311 -20.11 -2.65 5.28
CA ILE A 311 -20.02 -3.54 4.12
C ILE A 311 -18.55 -3.95 3.96
N GLN A 312 -18.29 -5.23 4.08
CA GLN A 312 -17.01 -5.80 3.69
C GLN A 312 -17.04 -6.20 2.23
N LEU A 313 -16.03 -5.74 1.50
CA LEU A 313 -15.82 -6.05 0.10
C LEU A 313 -14.84 -7.19 -0.05
N GLY A 314 -15.18 -8.16 -0.88
CA GLY A 314 -14.23 -9.15 -1.36
C GLY A 314 -13.31 -8.54 -2.41
N GLN A 315 -12.32 -9.34 -2.82
CA GLN A 315 -11.39 -8.94 -3.87
C GLN A 315 -12.11 -8.69 -5.20
N VAL A 316 -11.84 -7.56 -5.86
CA VAL A 316 -12.37 -7.22 -7.18
C VAL A 316 -11.36 -7.64 -8.25
N GLY A 317 -11.78 -8.44 -9.21
CA GLY A 317 -10.95 -8.90 -10.34
C GLY A 317 -11.30 -8.17 -11.63
N ILE A 318 -10.29 -7.70 -12.36
CA ILE A 318 -10.41 -6.93 -13.60
C ILE A 318 -9.45 -7.50 -14.64
N ARG A 319 -9.93 -7.74 -15.86
CA ARG A 319 -9.06 -8.12 -16.98
C ARG A 319 -8.77 -6.91 -17.86
N LEU A 320 -7.55 -6.39 -17.80
CA LEU A 320 -7.17 -5.20 -18.53
C LEU A 320 -7.12 -5.43 -20.05
N ASP A 321 -6.72 -6.62 -20.49
CA ASP A 321 -6.69 -7.02 -21.89
C ASP A 321 -8.10 -7.04 -22.55
N GLY A 322 -9.16 -7.00 -21.73
CA GLY A 322 -10.55 -6.90 -22.19
C GLY A 322 -11.11 -5.47 -22.22
N ILE A 323 -10.43 -4.49 -21.63
CA ILE A 323 -10.89 -3.11 -21.56
C ILE A 323 -10.63 -2.40 -22.90
N THR A 324 -11.67 -1.79 -23.46
CA THR A 324 -11.58 -1.04 -24.74
C THR A 324 -11.41 0.46 -24.54
N ASP A 325 -11.70 0.97 -23.35
CA ASP A 325 -11.47 2.36 -22.95
C ASP A 325 -10.01 2.52 -22.51
N ASP A 326 -9.24 3.21 -23.34
CA ASP A 326 -7.81 3.43 -23.11
C ASP A 326 -7.58 4.25 -21.84
N THR A 327 -8.43 5.26 -21.55
CA THR A 327 -8.29 6.11 -20.35
C THR A 327 -8.50 5.30 -19.09
N LEU A 328 -9.58 4.55 -18.99
CA LEU A 328 -9.85 3.69 -17.84
C LEU A 328 -8.74 2.65 -17.63
N ARG A 329 -8.22 2.08 -18.72
CA ARG A 329 -7.12 1.11 -18.63
C ARG A 329 -5.85 1.76 -18.09
N ASP A 330 -5.49 2.95 -18.58
CA ASP A 330 -4.29 3.68 -18.14
C ASP A 330 -4.40 4.11 -16.67
N ASP A 331 -5.58 4.57 -16.23
CA ASP A 331 -5.86 4.88 -14.83
C ASP A 331 -5.72 3.63 -13.95
N LEU A 332 -6.19 2.45 -14.43
CA LEU A 332 -6.04 1.19 -13.69
C LEU A 332 -4.59 0.67 -13.68
N ILE A 333 -3.79 0.96 -14.71
CA ILE A 333 -2.36 0.64 -14.71
C ILE A 333 -1.62 1.50 -13.67
N ALA A 334 -2.00 2.76 -13.53
CA ALA A 334 -1.38 3.71 -12.63
C ALA A 334 -1.88 3.61 -11.17
N ILE A 335 -2.88 2.78 -10.89
CA ILE A 335 -3.52 2.70 -9.57
C ILE A 335 -2.55 2.25 -8.47
N ASP A 336 -2.61 2.90 -7.32
CA ASP A 336 -1.80 2.52 -6.17
C ASP A 336 -2.65 2.26 -4.91
N VAL A 337 -2.00 1.75 -3.87
CA VAL A 337 -2.61 1.55 -2.55
C VAL A 337 -3.06 2.90 -2.00
N ASN A 338 -4.23 2.92 -1.37
CA ASN A 338 -4.89 4.11 -0.82
C ASN A 338 -5.59 5.01 -1.84
N ASP A 339 -5.59 4.66 -3.14
CA ASP A 339 -6.35 5.41 -4.15
C ASP A 339 -7.85 5.23 -4.00
N PRO A 340 -8.66 6.29 -4.21
CA PRO A 340 -10.11 6.24 -4.17
C PRO A 340 -10.69 5.62 -5.45
N VAL A 341 -11.57 4.64 -5.31
CA VAL A 341 -12.27 3.94 -6.40
C VAL A 341 -13.75 3.84 -6.09
N ALA A 342 -14.62 4.24 -7.00
CA ALA A 342 -16.05 4.03 -6.90
C ALA A 342 -16.48 2.83 -7.77
N LEU A 343 -17.09 1.84 -7.14
CA LEU A 343 -17.72 0.74 -7.87
C LEU A 343 -19.10 1.19 -8.32
N GLU A 344 -19.35 1.24 -9.63
CA GLU A 344 -20.54 1.83 -10.21
C GLU A 344 -21.46 0.80 -10.89
N ASP A 345 -22.72 1.16 -11.03
CA ASP A 345 -23.75 0.36 -11.71
C ASP A 345 -24.00 -1.02 -11.05
N LEU A 346 -23.74 -1.14 -9.75
CA LEU A 346 -23.89 -2.40 -9.04
C LEU A 346 -25.34 -2.81 -8.89
N PRO A 347 -25.66 -4.13 -8.96
CA PRO A 347 -26.97 -4.64 -8.57
C PRO A 347 -27.29 -4.25 -7.12
N GLY A 348 -28.51 -3.72 -6.87
CA GLY A 348 -28.91 -3.28 -5.53
C GLY A 348 -28.86 -4.35 -4.43
N THR A 349 -28.71 -5.62 -4.80
CA THR A 349 -28.48 -6.73 -3.85
C THR A 349 -27.08 -6.72 -3.24
N LEU A 350 -26.14 -5.94 -3.81
CA LEU A 350 -24.78 -5.77 -3.28
C LEU A 350 -24.67 -4.60 -2.28
N GLY A 351 -25.79 -3.99 -1.91
CA GLY A 351 -25.85 -2.94 -0.90
C GLY A 351 -26.25 -1.59 -1.47
N ALA A 352 -25.57 -1.09 -2.46
CA ALA A 352 -25.85 0.17 -3.15
C ALA A 352 -25.54 0.07 -4.64
N ALA A 353 -26.08 0.99 -5.45
CA ALA A 353 -25.78 1.07 -6.88
C ALA A 353 -24.35 1.63 -7.14
N SER A 354 -23.86 2.44 -6.22
CA SER A 354 -22.51 2.98 -6.21
C SER A 354 -21.90 2.76 -4.81
N LEU A 355 -20.67 2.27 -4.76
CA LEU A 355 -19.92 2.05 -3.53
C LEU A 355 -18.57 2.78 -3.64
N PRO A 356 -18.40 3.90 -2.94
CA PRO A 356 -17.11 4.54 -2.80
C PRO A 356 -16.20 3.68 -1.92
N THR A 357 -14.97 3.47 -2.38
CA THR A 357 -14.01 2.56 -1.74
C THR A 357 -12.58 3.12 -1.81
N PHE A 358 -11.68 2.52 -1.04
CA PHE A 358 -10.25 2.75 -1.14
C PHE A 358 -9.51 1.44 -1.43
N VAL A 359 -8.44 1.54 -2.19
CA VAL A 359 -7.56 0.41 -2.49
C VAL A 359 -6.70 0.08 -1.26
N GLU A 360 -6.87 -1.12 -0.72
CA GLU A 360 -6.09 -1.64 0.39
C GLU A 360 -4.90 -2.48 -0.07
N GLY A 361 -5.04 -3.12 -1.21
CA GLY A 361 -3.99 -3.92 -1.79
C GLY A 361 -4.23 -4.29 -3.24
N ILE A 362 -3.14 -4.61 -3.92
CA ILE A 362 -3.10 -4.84 -5.36
C ILE A 362 -2.41 -6.16 -5.62
N GLU A 363 -3.02 -6.98 -6.48
CA GLU A 363 -2.38 -8.17 -7.04
C GLU A 363 -2.43 -8.12 -8.57
N TRP A 364 -1.27 -8.12 -9.19
CA TRP A 364 -1.10 -8.27 -10.63
C TRP A 364 -0.73 -9.70 -11.00
N ARG A 365 -1.35 -10.22 -12.05
CA ARG A 365 -0.94 -11.45 -12.70
C ARG A 365 -0.88 -11.21 -14.20
N ILE A 366 0.33 -11.17 -14.71
CA ILE A 366 0.60 -10.85 -16.11
C ILE A 366 1.29 -12.04 -16.75
N ASN A 367 0.81 -12.46 -17.90
CA ASN A 367 1.45 -13.41 -18.77
C ASN A 367 1.32 -12.92 -20.21
N ARG A 368 1.88 -13.65 -21.17
CA ARG A 368 1.90 -13.27 -22.59
C ARG A 368 0.53 -12.99 -23.22
N ALA A 369 -0.57 -13.40 -22.63
CA ALA A 369 -1.90 -13.33 -23.22
C ALA A 369 -2.92 -12.63 -22.34
N THR A 370 -2.64 -12.45 -21.06
CA THR A 370 -3.60 -11.92 -20.12
C THR A 370 -2.95 -10.99 -19.09
N CYS A 371 -3.64 -9.91 -18.78
CA CYS A 371 -3.30 -9.02 -17.68
C CYS A 371 -4.48 -8.97 -16.72
N LEU A 372 -4.31 -9.54 -15.54
CA LEU A 372 -5.30 -9.58 -14.49
C LEU A 372 -4.87 -8.69 -13.33
N LEU A 373 -5.67 -7.70 -13.04
CA LEU A 373 -5.59 -6.88 -11.83
C LEU A 373 -6.61 -7.39 -10.82
N ARG A 374 -6.20 -7.48 -9.56
CA ARG A 374 -7.09 -7.71 -8.43
C ARG A 374 -6.87 -6.64 -7.38
N LEU A 375 -7.96 -6.03 -6.94
CA LEU A 375 -7.97 -5.00 -5.93
C LEU A 375 -8.63 -5.53 -4.66
N ASN A 376 -7.96 -5.38 -3.54
CA ASN A 376 -8.57 -5.46 -2.23
C ASN A 376 -9.08 -4.07 -1.91
N LEU A 377 -10.36 -3.96 -1.61
CA LEU A 377 -11.04 -2.69 -1.39
C LEU A 377 -11.64 -2.63 0.00
N SER A 378 -11.68 -1.45 0.60
CA SER A 378 -12.46 -1.16 1.80
C SER A 378 -13.53 -0.12 1.51
N ASP A 379 -14.64 -0.21 2.23
CA ASP A 379 -15.68 0.81 2.17
C ASP A 379 -15.11 2.16 2.64
N ALA A 380 -15.40 3.23 1.90
CA ALA A 380 -14.96 4.57 2.26
C ALA A 380 -15.54 5.03 3.60
N GLU A 381 -16.72 4.54 4.00
CA GLU A 381 -17.33 4.83 5.30
C GLU A 381 -16.45 4.40 6.49
N LEU A 382 -15.54 3.43 6.29
CA LEU A 382 -14.59 2.99 7.33
C LEU A 382 -13.38 3.92 7.51
N SER A 383 -13.20 4.92 6.67
CA SER A 383 -11.97 5.71 6.65
C SER A 383 -12.20 7.20 6.41
N VAL A 384 -13.35 7.56 5.90
CA VAL A 384 -13.74 8.94 5.64
C VAL A 384 -14.81 9.29 6.67
N GLY A 385 -14.38 9.91 7.75
CA GLY A 385 -15.31 10.46 8.76
C GLY A 385 -16.25 11.49 8.14
N ALA A 386 -17.25 11.90 8.91
CA ALA A 386 -18.13 12.99 8.49
C ALA A 386 -17.30 14.19 8.04
N MET A 387 -17.56 14.69 6.84
CA MET A 387 -16.82 15.76 6.19
C MET A 387 -16.55 16.92 7.16
N ARG A 388 -15.30 17.13 7.53
CA ARG A 388 -14.94 18.22 8.44
C ARG A 388 -15.02 19.53 7.66
N TRP A 389 -15.76 20.50 8.18
CA TRP A 389 -15.93 21.82 7.55
C TRP A 389 -14.63 22.54 7.19
N ASN A 390 -13.54 22.24 7.87
CA ASN A 390 -12.23 22.82 7.60
C ASN A 390 -11.56 22.22 6.33
N LEU A 391 -12.03 21.09 5.83
CA LEU A 391 -11.53 20.43 4.63
C LEU A 391 -12.36 20.76 3.38
N VAL A 392 -13.57 21.30 3.56
CA VAL A 392 -14.37 21.79 2.41
C VAL A 392 -13.58 22.93 1.73
N PRO A 393 -13.24 22.81 0.43
CA PRO A 393 -12.55 23.87 -0.27
C PRO A 393 -13.27 25.20 -0.09
N GLN A 394 -12.57 26.27 0.28
CA GLN A 394 -13.17 27.61 0.45
C GLN A 394 -13.82 28.15 -0.81
N THR A 395 -13.57 27.52 -1.95
CA THR A 395 -14.19 27.82 -3.25
C THR A 395 -15.54 27.14 -3.44
N TYR A 396 -15.93 26.18 -2.54
CA TYR A 396 -17.20 25.49 -2.64
C TYR A 396 -18.28 26.34 -1.99
N ALA A 397 -19.19 26.88 -2.79
CA ALA A 397 -20.31 27.67 -2.30
C ALA A 397 -21.55 26.75 -2.16
N TRP A 398 -22.37 26.99 -1.12
CA TRP A 398 -23.63 26.27 -0.94
C TRP A 398 -24.58 26.31 -2.16
N GLU A 399 -24.45 27.34 -2.97
CA GLU A 399 -25.19 27.49 -4.21
C GLU A 399 -24.74 26.50 -5.32
N ASP A 400 -23.56 25.91 -5.18
CA ASP A 400 -23.01 24.90 -6.10
C ASP A 400 -23.39 23.48 -5.63
N ALA A 401 -23.92 23.32 -4.42
CA ALA A 401 -24.36 22.03 -3.92
C ALA A 401 -25.61 21.54 -4.69
N PRO A 402 -25.67 20.26 -5.10
CA PRO A 402 -26.88 19.70 -5.72
C PRO A 402 -28.10 19.94 -4.83
N ALA A 403 -29.21 20.38 -5.42
CA ALA A 403 -30.45 20.65 -4.68
C ALA A 403 -31.04 19.40 -3.97
N THR A 404 -30.53 18.23 -4.29
CA THR A 404 -30.86 16.94 -3.68
C THR A 404 -29.97 16.59 -2.48
N LEU A 405 -28.92 17.37 -2.22
CA LEU A 405 -27.98 17.12 -1.13
C LEU A 405 -28.68 17.34 0.21
N THR A 406 -28.81 16.30 1.00
CA THR A 406 -29.28 16.38 2.38
C THR A 406 -28.10 16.52 3.35
N TRP A 407 -28.36 16.89 4.61
CA TRP A 407 -27.32 16.89 5.65
C TRP A 407 -26.70 15.51 5.89
N ASP A 408 -27.46 14.45 5.64
CA ASP A 408 -26.97 13.08 5.74
C ASP A 408 -26.12 12.70 4.51
N ASP A 409 -26.41 13.28 3.35
CA ASP A 409 -25.58 13.11 2.15
C ASP A 409 -24.29 13.95 2.25
N ALA A 410 -24.35 15.13 2.90
CA ALA A 410 -23.17 15.94 3.16
C ALA A 410 -22.20 15.29 4.17
N ARG A 411 -22.60 14.24 4.86
CA ARG A 411 -21.71 13.35 5.62
C ARG A 411 -21.00 12.33 4.74
N ARG A 412 -21.43 12.18 3.48
CA ARG A 412 -20.97 11.17 2.53
C ARG A 412 -20.28 11.77 1.29
N LEU A 413 -20.13 13.09 1.25
CA LEU A 413 -19.35 13.84 0.27
C LEU A 413 -17.99 14.18 0.86
#